data_5dcf7ffb8028dcaae4c100d64312e0cd
#
_entry.id   5dcf7ffb8028dcaae4c100d64312e0cd
#
_cell.length_a   1.000
_cell.length_b   1.000
_cell.length_c   1.000
_cell.angle_alpha   90.00
_cell.angle_beta   90.00
_cell.angle_gamma   90.00
#
_symmetry.space_group_name_H-M   'P 1'
#
loop_
_entity.id
_entity.type
_entity.pdbx_description
1 polymer ?
#
loop_
_entity_poly.entity_id
_entity_poly.type
_entity_poly.pdbx_seq_one_letter_code
_entity_poly.pdbx_strand_id
1 'polypeptide(L)'
;CLVPDRGVASHENGREGGGAAFMRASLTGNVDNPGGRTKAVGASVKYPHLPKSSKAKVTKGLNIAKGSTKKGNPLYSSFPSHGCCQAVLKMIEEEQGVPDVYMWYCYNPVYVNGNFAENKKILRTIKHLWCSNIVYDESSKHCDLIIPDATYLERWDWEDMVDPNNIGEQYIRQACVKPLGESRDMGDVACQLAEKMGIPLGVSSKEEFVKKSYDMTPGVKEAGGAAMMIKEGVWHDPNQKPIFMRYKNKISADKVNADGVVYDEATGVYWNAKKAHAKDGGTYEDTKNSYKYYVGQKIGDEVFEVFKPDKLPKSGYLELYSQQMERKGHAPLPTYYADPAHDSMGPDDLILTTYKVAVHIHSRSTHRKWLTELFHDNPGWINFKTAATHGIKDGDKIKVTAEIASITTTARVTKMIVPGILAISHLSGREDSRTCGSGK
;
A
#
# COMPACT_ATOMS: atom_id res chain seq x y z
N CYS A 1 15.88 6.57 16.76
CA CYS A 1 14.67 6.12 16.04
C CYS A 1 15.00 4.89 15.20
N LEU A 2 14.11 3.88 15.18
CA LEU A 2 14.20 2.74 14.30
C LEU A 2 13.14 2.91 13.21
N VAL A 3 13.56 2.94 11.96
CA VAL A 3 12.68 3.06 10.81
C VAL A 3 12.69 1.72 10.05
N PRO A 4 11.81 0.78 10.39
CA PRO A 4 11.68 -0.45 9.62
C PRO A 4 11.02 -0.12 8.29
N ASP A 5 11.64 -0.55 7.21
CA ASP A 5 11.11 -0.43 5.86
C ASP A 5 11.18 -1.79 5.15
N ARG A 6 10.98 -1.80 3.87
CA ARG A 6 10.86 -3.01 3.05
C ARG A 6 12.01 -4.00 3.22
N GLY A 7 13.23 -3.54 3.48
CA GLY A 7 14.36 -4.40 3.78
C GLY A 7 14.17 -5.30 5.00
N VAL A 8 13.29 -4.92 5.94
CA VAL A 8 12.92 -5.75 7.09
C VAL A 8 11.70 -6.62 6.78
N ALA A 9 10.73 -6.09 6.01
CA ALA A 9 9.41 -6.72 5.85
C ALA A 9 9.27 -7.58 4.58
N SER A 10 10.14 -7.41 3.58
CA SER A 10 10.04 -8.11 2.28
C SER A 10 10.82 -9.43 2.26
N HIS A 11 10.75 -10.19 3.34
CA HIS A 11 11.30 -11.53 3.50
C HIS A 11 10.18 -12.48 3.96
N GLU A 12 10.39 -13.77 3.88
CA GLU A 12 9.40 -14.76 4.30
C GLU A 12 8.99 -14.57 5.77
N ASN A 13 9.95 -14.31 6.65
CA ASN A 13 9.73 -13.98 8.06
C ASN A 13 9.69 -12.44 8.33
N GLY A 14 9.46 -11.63 7.31
CA GLY A 14 9.51 -10.17 7.40
C GLY A 14 8.48 -9.56 8.34
N ARG A 15 7.32 -10.22 8.52
CA ARG A 15 6.34 -9.84 9.53
C ARG A 15 6.94 -9.89 10.94
N GLU A 16 7.70 -10.93 11.24
CA GLU A 16 8.34 -11.11 12.55
C GLU A 16 9.41 -10.04 12.78
N GLY A 17 10.23 -9.77 11.78
CA GLY A 17 11.22 -8.68 11.82
C GLY A 17 10.58 -7.30 12.04
N GLY A 18 9.52 -6.99 11.29
CA GLY A 18 8.73 -5.78 11.48
C GLY A 18 8.08 -5.70 12.85
N GLY A 19 7.48 -6.79 13.32
CA GLY A 19 6.87 -6.91 14.65
C GLY A 19 7.87 -6.66 15.78
N ALA A 20 9.07 -7.24 15.68
CA ALA A 20 10.14 -7.04 16.66
C ALA A 20 10.59 -5.57 16.71
N ALA A 21 10.68 -4.89 15.56
CA ALA A 21 11.02 -3.47 15.49
C ALA A 21 9.98 -2.59 16.20
N PHE A 22 8.68 -2.88 15.99
CA PHE A 22 7.60 -2.18 16.67
C PHE A 22 7.56 -2.47 18.17
N MET A 23 7.74 -3.72 18.56
CA MET A 23 7.80 -4.13 19.96
C MET A 23 8.94 -3.41 20.69
N ARG A 24 10.13 -3.35 20.09
CA ARG A 24 11.24 -2.59 20.63
C ARG A 24 10.91 -1.11 20.83
N ALA A 25 10.32 -0.46 19.83
CA ALA A 25 9.92 0.95 19.93
C ALA A 25 8.92 1.17 21.07
N SER A 26 8.02 0.23 21.29
CA SER A 26 7.02 0.29 22.36
C SER A 26 7.64 0.09 23.74
N LEU A 27 8.49 -0.92 23.91
CA LEU A 27 9.15 -1.24 25.19
C LEU A 27 10.15 -0.15 25.64
N THR A 28 10.74 0.58 24.67
CA THR A 28 11.67 1.68 24.97
C THR A 28 10.97 3.04 25.08
N GLY A 29 9.64 3.09 25.08
CA GLY A 29 8.87 4.32 25.19
C GLY A 29 9.01 5.27 23.98
N ASN A 30 9.44 4.78 22.83
CA ASN A 30 9.62 5.58 21.60
C ASN A 30 8.34 5.74 20.78
N VAL A 31 7.18 5.60 21.41
CA VAL A 31 5.88 5.79 20.76
C VAL A 31 5.31 7.12 21.20
N ASP A 32 4.84 7.91 20.22
CA ASP A 32 4.25 9.24 20.41
C ASP A 32 5.16 10.30 21.06
N ASN A 33 6.46 10.09 21.02
CA ASN A 33 7.47 11.04 21.45
C ASN A 33 8.07 11.80 20.26
N PRO A 34 8.51 13.07 20.43
CA PRO A 34 9.29 13.76 19.40
C PRO A 34 10.51 12.95 18.96
N GLY A 35 10.70 12.79 17.65
CA GLY A 35 11.76 11.94 17.10
C GLY A 35 11.51 10.43 17.20
N GLY A 36 10.44 10.03 17.86
CA GLY A 36 9.98 8.65 17.93
C GLY A 36 8.95 8.33 16.85
N ARG A 37 8.17 7.29 17.10
CA ARG A 37 7.08 6.85 16.23
C ARG A 37 5.80 7.56 16.64
N THR A 38 5.34 8.50 15.84
CA THR A 38 4.15 9.30 16.11
C THR A 38 2.95 8.83 15.28
N LYS A 39 1.75 9.08 15.77
CA LYS A 39 0.54 9.03 14.95
C LYS A 39 0.46 10.35 14.19
N ALA A 40 0.45 10.27 12.87
CA ALA A 40 0.24 11.42 12.02
C ALA A 40 -1.08 12.13 12.38
N VAL A 41 -1.04 13.45 12.42
CA VAL A 41 -2.26 14.27 12.50
C VAL A 41 -2.82 14.33 11.09
N GLY A 42 -3.99 13.71 10.88
CA GLY A 42 -4.58 13.63 9.54
C GLY A 42 -4.97 14.98 8.97
N ALA A 43 -4.67 15.20 7.72
CA ALA A 43 -5.15 16.31 6.91
C ALA A 43 -6.03 15.77 5.78
N SER A 44 -7.04 14.97 6.13
CA SER A 44 -7.85 14.27 5.14
C SER A 44 -8.69 15.22 4.31
N VAL A 45 -8.50 15.19 3.01
CA VAL A 45 -9.40 15.84 2.04
C VAL A 45 -10.78 15.16 2.12
N LYS A 46 -11.84 15.96 2.22
CA LYS A 46 -13.21 15.49 2.07
C LYS A 46 -13.58 15.51 0.60
N TYR A 47 -14.37 14.56 0.19
CA TYR A 47 -14.81 14.46 -1.21
C TYR A 47 -16.29 14.21 -1.33
N PRO A 48 -16.92 14.62 -2.45
CA PRO A 48 -18.33 14.41 -2.69
C PRO A 48 -18.70 12.93 -2.60
N HIS A 49 -19.80 12.61 -1.96
CA HIS A 49 -20.38 11.28 -2.02
C HIS A 49 -20.85 11.00 -3.44
N LEU A 50 -20.19 10.08 -4.10
CA LEU A 50 -20.63 9.58 -5.38
C LEU A 50 -21.89 8.72 -5.18
N PRO A 51 -22.92 8.86 -6.04
CA PRO A 51 -24.14 8.08 -5.91
C PRO A 51 -23.82 6.59 -6.01
N LYS A 52 -24.39 5.81 -5.11
CA LYS A 52 -24.32 4.35 -5.20
C LYS A 52 -25.22 3.88 -6.32
N SER A 53 -24.68 3.15 -7.27
CA SER A 53 -25.50 2.55 -8.31
C SER A 53 -26.37 1.44 -7.72
N SER A 54 -27.68 1.64 -7.77
CA SER A 54 -28.67 0.58 -7.49
C SER A 54 -28.74 -0.47 -8.61
N LYS A 55 -28.17 -0.17 -9.78
CA LYS A 55 -28.22 -1.02 -10.97
C LYS A 55 -27.08 -2.05 -11.02
N ALA A 56 -25.98 -1.80 -10.33
CA ALA A 56 -24.87 -2.75 -10.27
C ALA A 56 -25.19 -3.84 -9.24
N LYS A 57 -25.90 -4.86 -9.66
CA LYS A 57 -25.94 -6.11 -8.91
C LYS A 57 -24.60 -6.82 -9.11
N VAL A 58 -23.66 -6.60 -8.23
CA VAL A 58 -22.48 -7.47 -8.12
C VAL A 58 -22.99 -8.80 -7.56
N THR A 59 -23.33 -9.72 -8.45
CA THR A 59 -23.87 -11.02 -8.09
C THR A 59 -22.84 -11.90 -7.39
N LYS A 60 -21.56 -11.74 -7.72
CA LYS A 60 -20.47 -12.47 -7.08
C LYS A 60 -19.16 -11.73 -7.38
N GLY A 61 -18.76 -10.80 -6.52
CA GLY A 61 -17.48 -10.12 -6.65
C GLY A 61 -16.32 -11.00 -6.19
N LEU A 62 -15.17 -10.83 -6.82
CA LEU A 62 -13.90 -11.32 -6.30
C LEU A 62 -13.69 -10.74 -4.90
N ASN A 63 -13.82 -11.56 -3.88
CA ASN A 63 -13.64 -11.11 -2.50
C ASN A 63 -12.24 -11.47 -2.00
N ILE A 64 -11.26 -10.72 -2.48
CA ILE A 64 -9.86 -10.86 -2.12
C ILE A 64 -9.66 -10.70 -0.60
N ALA A 65 -10.48 -9.86 0.04
CA ALA A 65 -10.40 -9.63 1.48
C ALA A 65 -10.77 -10.85 2.34
N LYS A 66 -11.49 -11.81 1.80
CA LYS A 66 -11.81 -13.05 2.52
C LYS A 66 -10.76 -14.14 2.38
N GLY A 67 -9.74 -13.91 1.54
CA GLY A 67 -8.76 -14.93 1.20
C GLY A 67 -9.38 -16.08 0.40
N SER A 68 -8.62 -17.16 0.25
CA SER A 68 -9.13 -18.36 -0.41
C SER A 68 -10.27 -19.00 0.38
N THR A 69 -11.29 -19.45 -0.34
CA THR A 69 -12.33 -20.33 0.19
C THR A 69 -11.87 -21.78 0.26
N LYS A 70 -10.77 -22.12 -0.42
CA LYS A 70 -10.20 -23.47 -0.39
C LYS A 70 -9.28 -23.64 0.81
N LYS A 71 -9.70 -24.44 1.78
CA LYS A 71 -8.91 -24.79 2.94
C LYS A 71 -7.57 -25.41 2.51
N GLY A 72 -6.47 -24.83 2.99
CA GLY A 72 -5.12 -25.33 2.74
C GLY A 72 -4.44 -24.81 1.47
N ASN A 73 -5.03 -23.83 0.76
CA ASN A 73 -4.35 -23.20 -0.37
C ASN A 73 -3.28 -22.21 0.15
N PRO A 74 -1.99 -22.44 -0.10
CA PRO A 74 -0.92 -21.59 0.41
C PRO A 74 -0.84 -20.19 -0.21
N LEU A 75 -1.50 -19.97 -1.36
CA LEU A 75 -1.51 -18.68 -2.07
C LEU A 75 -2.30 -17.61 -1.33
N TYR A 76 -3.08 -17.95 -0.31
CA TYR A 76 -4.04 -17.05 0.30
C TYR A 76 -3.76 -16.88 1.77
N SER A 77 -3.49 -15.65 2.12
CA SER A 77 -3.23 -15.27 3.50
C SER A 77 -4.37 -15.67 4.43
N SER A 78 -4.05 -16.26 5.55
CA SER A 78 -4.96 -16.44 6.68
C SER A 78 -5.46 -15.10 7.24
N PHE A 79 -4.90 -13.98 6.81
CA PHE A 79 -5.22 -12.63 7.23
C PHE A 79 -5.88 -11.86 6.10
N PRO A 80 -7.19 -11.62 6.19
CA PRO A 80 -7.96 -10.98 5.14
C PRO A 80 -7.85 -9.45 5.17
N SER A 81 -6.67 -8.88 5.36
CA SER A 81 -6.55 -7.42 5.49
C SER A 81 -6.23 -6.70 4.20
N HIS A 82 -5.52 -7.34 3.28
CA HIS A 82 -5.18 -6.75 1.99
C HIS A 82 -5.14 -7.83 0.92
N GLY A 83 -5.74 -7.55 -0.22
CA GLY A 83 -5.64 -8.41 -1.38
C GLY A 83 -4.19 -8.48 -1.85
N CYS A 84 -3.67 -9.69 -1.98
CA CYS A 84 -2.41 -9.91 -2.66
C CYS A 84 -2.68 -9.85 -4.16
N CYS A 85 -2.21 -8.81 -4.84
CA CYS A 85 -2.45 -8.65 -6.28
C CYS A 85 -1.87 -9.79 -7.11
N GLN A 86 -0.82 -10.45 -6.63
CA GLN A 86 -0.28 -11.66 -7.23
C GLN A 86 -1.29 -12.83 -7.20
N ALA A 87 -2.12 -12.88 -6.17
CA ALA A 87 -3.12 -13.93 -6.04
C ALA A 87 -4.39 -13.68 -6.86
N VAL A 88 -4.65 -12.45 -7.31
CA VAL A 88 -5.91 -12.10 -8.01
C VAL A 88 -6.14 -12.95 -9.26
N LEU A 89 -5.15 -13.03 -10.14
CA LEU A 89 -5.26 -13.79 -11.35
C LEU A 89 -5.42 -15.28 -11.06
N LYS A 90 -4.68 -15.80 -10.09
CA LYS A 90 -4.79 -17.19 -9.65
C LYS A 90 -6.17 -17.50 -9.05
N MET A 91 -6.75 -16.59 -8.30
CA MET A 91 -8.12 -16.72 -7.78
C MET A 91 -9.16 -16.74 -8.90
N ILE A 92 -8.96 -15.95 -9.96
CA ILE A 92 -9.81 -15.99 -11.16
C ILE A 92 -9.77 -17.39 -11.78
N GLU A 93 -8.58 -17.95 -11.97
CA GLU A 93 -8.42 -19.28 -12.57
C GLU A 93 -9.00 -20.39 -11.68
N GLU A 94 -8.69 -20.39 -10.40
CA GLU A 94 -8.90 -21.55 -9.54
C GLU A 94 -10.24 -21.57 -8.79
N GLU A 95 -10.80 -20.40 -8.42
CA GLU A 95 -11.86 -20.38 -7.42
C GLU A 95 -13.08 -19.56 -7.75
N GLN A 96 -12.92 -18.39 -8.34
CA GLN A 96 -13.98 -17.40 -8.35
C GLN A 96 -14.66 -17.24 -9.71
N GLY A 97 -14.14 -17.91 -10.70
CA GLY A 97 -14.62 -17.81 -12.07
C GLY A 97 -14.08 -16.59 -12.81
N VAL A 98 -14.17 -16.67 -14.11
CA VAL A 98 -13.65 -15.67 -15.03
C VAL A 98 -14.61 -14.49 -15.13
N PRO A 99 -14.19 -13.26 -14.90
CA PRO A 99 -15.03 -12.08 -15.14
C PRO A 99 -15.23 -11.88 -16.65
N ASP A 100 -16.37 -11.32 -17.05
CA ASP A 100 -16.59 -10.97 -18.44
C ASP A 100 -15.72 -9.78 -18.88
N VAL A 101 -15.48 -8.84 -17.97
CA VAL A 101 -14.65 -7.65 -18.21
C VAL A 101 -13.65 -7.51 -17.08
N TYR A 102 -12.39 -7.29 -17.41
CA TYR A 102 -11.35 -6.96 -16.45
C TYR A 102 -10.62 -5.69 -16.90
N MET A 103 -10.57 -4.73 -15.99
CA MET A 103 -9.93 -3.45 -16.23
C MET A 103 -8.81 -3.22 -15.21
N TRP A 104 -7.70 -2.63 -15.64
CA TRP A 104 -6.68 -2.15 -14.74
C TRP A 104 -6.23 -0.72 -15.04
N TYR A 105 -5.81 -0.07 -13.98
CA TYR A 105 -5.30 1.29 -13.97
C TYR A 105 -4.05 1.37 -13.09
N CYS A 106 -2.99 2.01 -13.58
CA CYS A 106 -1.71 2.11 -12.87
C CYS A 106 -1.11 0.75 -12.44
N TYR A 107 -1.34 -0.29 -13.22
CA TYR A 107 -0.97 -1.66 -12.89
C TYR A 107 -0.51 -2.42 -14.14
N ASN A 108 0.54 -3.23 -14.01
CA ASN A 108 1.05 -4.11 -15.06
C ASN A 108 1.03 -5.57 -14.55
N PRO A 109 -0.13 -6.25 -14.56
CA PRO A 109 -0.29 -7.57 -13.93
C PRO A 109 0.63 -8.65 -14.49
N VAL A 110 0.97 -8.61 -15.76
CA VAL A 110 1.90 -9.58 -16.36
C VAL A 110 3.29 -9.45 -15.76
N TYR A 111 3.76 -8.22 -15.59
CA TYR A 111 5.12 -7.96 -15.13
C TYR A 111 5.27 -8.04 -13.61
N VAL A 112 4.41 -7.35 -12.85
CA VAL A 112 4.62 -7.18 -11.39
C VAL A 112 4.22 -8.40 -10.57
N ASN A 113 3.41 -9.30 -11.12
CA ASN A 113 2.98 -10.50 -10.39
C ASN A 113 3.98 -11.66 -10.48
N GLY A 114 5.04 -11.54 -11.29
CA GLY A 114 5.93 -12.66 -11.59
C GLY A 114 5.22 -13.73 -12.43
N ASN A 115 5.92 -14.79 -12.81
CA ASN A 115 5.38 -15.88 -13.64
C ASN A 115 4.56 -15.40 -14.86
N PHE A 116 5.23 -14.74 -15.78
CA PHE A 116 4.63 -14.08 -16.95
C PHE A 116 3.76 -15.02 -17.79
N ALA A 117 4.21 -16.25 -17.97
CA ALA A 117 3.49 -17.23 -18.81
C ALA A 117 2.11 -17.58 -18.23
N GLU A 118 2.05 -17.81 -16.93
CA GLU A 118 0.81 -18.12 -16.22
C GLU A 118 -0.15 -16.91 -16.24
N ASN A 119 0.35 -15.72 -15.91
CA ASN A 119 -0.47 -14.50 -15.93
C ASN A 119 -1.07 -14.24 -17.31
N LYS A 120 -0.29 -14.41 -18.38
CA LYS A 120 -0.77 -14.29 -19.76
C LYS A 120 -1.84 -15.34 -20.11
N LYS A 121 -1.64 -16.58 -19.67
CA LYS A 121 -2.62 -17.65 -19.87
C LYS A 121 -3.96 -17.27 -19.22
N ILE A 122 -3.94 -16.81 -17.98
CA ILE A 122 -5.16 -16.43 -17.25
C ILE A 122 -5.84 -15.23 -17.90
N LEU A 123 -5.10 -14.19 -18.25
CA LEU A 123 -5.67 -13.00 -18.93
C LEU A 123 -6.39 -13.37 -20.22
N ARG A 124 -5.88 -14.32 -21.00
CA ARG A 124 -6.50 -14.79 -22.25
C ARG A 124 -7.82 -15.51 -22.05
N THR A 125 -8.18 -15.91 -20.85
CA THR A 125 -9.49 -16.53 -20.55
C THR A 125 -10.60 -15.50 -20.36
N ILE A 126 -10.25 -14.24 -20.16
CA ILE A 126 -11.18 -13.14 -19.91
C ILE A 126 -11.66 -12.59 -21.25
N LYS A 127 -12.97 -12.43 -21.39
CA LYS A 127 -13.59 -12.07 -22.69
C LYS A 127 -13.22 -10.67 -23.15
N HIS A 128 -13.12 -9.70 -22.23
CA HIS A 128 -12.84 -8.33 -22.58
C HIS A 128 -11.87 -7.70 -21.57
N LEU A 129 -10.74 -7.24 -22.09
CA LEU A 129 -9.66 -6.63 -21.34
C LEU A 129 -9.49 -5.19 -21.77
N TRP A 130 -9.42 -4.28 -20.83
CA TRP A 130 -9.01 -2.91 -21.13
C TRP A 130 -8.19 -2.27 -20.03
N CYS A 131 -7.38 -1.30 -20.40
CA CYS A 131 -6.56 -0.56 -19.43
C CYS A 131 -6.47 0.92 -19.77
N SER A 132 -6.18 1.72 -18.74
CA SER A 132 -5.67 3.07 -18.92
C SER A 132 -4.20 3.08 -18.52
N ASN A 133 -3.32 3.51 -19.42
CA ASN A 133 -1.89 3.45 -19.20
C ASN A 133 -1.16 4.57 -19.94
N ILE A 134 -0.06 5.05 -19.35
CA ILE A 134 0.81 6.08 -19.94
C ILE A 134 1.85 5.51 -20.91
N VAL A 135 2.02 4.21 -20.93
CA VAL A 135 2.97 3.49 -21.79
C VAL A 135 2.36 2.19 -22.30
N TYR A 136 2.78 1.76 -23.46
CA TYR A 136 2.44 0.45 -23.99
C TYR A 136 3.36 -0.61 -23.36
N ASP A 137 2.85 -1.37 -22.42
CA ASP A 137 3.60 -2.36 -21.63
C ASP A 137 3.21 -3.81 -21.93
N GLU A 138 3.80 -4.74 -21.20
CA GLU A 138 3.61 -6.18 -21.36
C GLU A 138 2.14 -6.60 -21.18
N SER A 139 1.41 -5.96 -20.27
CA SER A 139 0.00 -6.25 -20.02
C SER A 139 -0.91 -5.59 -21.05
N SER A 140 -0.60 -4.35 -21.43
CA SER A 140 -1.39 -3.61 -22.41
C SER A 140 -1.49 -4.33 -23.76
N LYS A 141 -0.48 -5.13 -24.13
CA LYS A 141 -0.48 -5.96 -25.35
C LYS A 141 -1.64 -6.98 -25.40
N HIS A 142 -2.21 -7.31 -24.27
CA HIS A 142 -3.30 -8.27 -24.16
C HIS A 142 -4.68 -7.62 -24.09
N CYS A 143 -4.75 -6.28 -24.08
CA CYS A 143 -6.00 -5.53 -24.00
C CYS A 143 -6.68 -5.44 -25.36
N ASP A 144 -8.01 -5.53 -25.33
CA ASP A 144 -8.88 -5.23 -26.46
C ASP A 144 -9.02 -3.70 -26.65
N LEU A 145 -8.90 -2.95 -25.55
CA LEU A 145 -8.96 -1.51 -25.56
C LEU A 145 -7.88 -0.91 -24.63
N ILE A 146 -7.13 0.05 -25.15
CA ILE A 146 -6.15 0.81 -24.39
C ILE A 146 -6.54 2.29 -24.47
N ILE A 147 -6.75 2.91 -23.30
CA ILE A 147 -6.98 4.35 -23.19
C ILE A 147 -5.65 4.98 -22.78
N PRO A 148 -5.07 5.88 -23.58
CA PRO A 148 -3.88 6.63 -23.16
C PRO A 148 -4.19 7.46 -21.94
N ASP A 149 -3.43 7.29 -20.86
CA ASP A 149 -3.63 8.03 -19.62
C ASP A 149 -2.88 9.36 -19.63
N ALA A 150 -3.44 10.34 -18.95
CA ALA A 150 -2.80 11.63 -18.73
C ALA A 150 -1.66 11.51 -17.71
N THR A 151 -0.55 12.17 -17.96
CA THR A 151 0.59 12.26 -17.04
C THR A 151 0.32 13.23 -15.89
N TYR A 152 1.22 13.28 -14.90
CA TYR A 152 1.08 14.16 -13.74
C TYR A 152 0.91 15.65 -14.08
N LEU A 153 1.52 16.13 -15.17
CA LEU A 153 1.43 17.52 -15.58
C LEU A 153 0.14 17.84 -16.35
N GLU A 154 -0.58 16.82 -16.78
CA GLU A 154 -1.75 16.91 -17.66
C GLU A 154 -3.07 16.73 -16.93
N ARG A 155 -3.05 16.45 -15.61
CA ARG A 155 -4.26 16.11 -14.86
C ARG A 155 -4.36 16.76 -13.50
N TRP A 156 -5.59 16.87 -13.01
CA TRP A 156 -5.92 17.33 -11.67
C TRP A 156 -5.87 16.18 -10.66
N ASP A 157 -5.40 16.51 -9.44
CA ASP A 157 -5.45 15.59 -8.31
C ASP A 157 -5.27 16.35 -7.00
N TRP A 158 -5.27 15.63 -5.89
CA TRP A 158 -4.90 16.15 -4.56
C TRP A 158 -3.95 15.21 -3.87
N GLU A 159 -3.33 15.72 -2.82
CA GLU A 159 -2.53 14.93 -1.89
C GLU A 159 -2.72 15.47 -0.49
N ASP A 160 -2.78 14.58 0.49
CA ASP A 160 -2.70 14.91 1.90
C ASP A 160 -1.43 14.28 2.48
N MET A 161 -0.64 15.09 3.13
CA MET A 161 0.63 14.67 3.73
C MET A 161 0.71 15.15 5.17
N VAL A 162 1.71 14.64 5.86
CA VAL A 162 2.10 15.13 7.17
C VAL A 162 3.55 15.57 7.06
N ASP A 163 3.81 16.81 7.43
CA ASP A 163 5.14 17.37 7.41
C ASP A 163 6.06 16.73 8.47
N PRO A 164 7.38 16.97 8.43
CA PRO A 164 8.30 16.45 9.43
C PRO A 164 7.99 16.88 10.88
N ASN A 165 7.24 17.96 11.07
CA ASN A 165 6.79 18.45 12.37
C ASN A 165 5.47 17.83 12.84
N ASN A 166 4.96 16.82 12.11
CA ASN A 166 3.70 16.14 12.39
C ASN A 166 2.46 17.05 12.22
N ILE A 167 2.55 18.01 11.31
CA ILE A 167 1.44 18.89 10.90
C ILE A 167 0.86 18.35 9.59
N GLY A 168 -0.46 18.28 9.51
CA GLY A 168 -1.15 17.83 8.30
C GLY A 168 -1.20 18.94 7.26
N GLU A 169 -0.82 18.60 6.03
CA GLU A 169 -0.80 19.51 4.89
C GLU A 169 -1.64 18.93 3.75
N GLN A 170 -2.27 19.81 2.99
CA GLN A 170 -3.04 19.46 1.81
C GLN A 170 -2.48 20.18 0.60
N TYR A 171 -2.32 19.46 -0.50
CA TYR A 171 -1.75 19.95 -1.73
C TYR A 171 -2.70 19.73 -2.89
N ILE A 172 -2.80 20.72 -3.77
CA ILE A 172 -3.51 20.57 -5.04
C ILE A 172 -2.51 20.36 -6.16
N ARG A 173 -2.80 19.40 -7.01
CA ARG A 173 -2.12 19.27 -8.29
C ARG A 173 -3.06 19.73 -9.39
N GLN A 174 -2.66 20.76 -10.09
CA GLN A 174 -3.33 21.33 -11.24
C GLN A 174 -2.73 20.80 -12.53
N ALA A 175 -3.55 20.65 -13.56
CA ALA A 175 -3.03 20.40 -14.90
C ALA A 175 -2.26 21.64 -15.38
N CYS A 176 -0.97 21.48 -15.64
CA CYS A 176 -0.08 22.56 -16.11
C CYS A 176 -0.05 22.66 -17.63
N VAL A 177 -0.35 21.56 -18.32
CA VAL A 177 -0.38 21.45 -19.77
C VAL A 177 -1.61 20.64 -20.19
N LYS A 178 -2.03 20.84 -21.43
CA LYS A 178 -3.10 20.00 -22.02
C LYS A 178 -2.60 18.59 -22.25
N PRO A 179 -3.47 17.58 -22.09
CA PRO A 179 -3.14 16.20 -22.45
C PRO A 179 -2.63 16.09 -23.89
N LEU A 180 -1.57 15.31 -24.06
CA LEU A 180 -0.95 15.09 -25.36
C LEU A 180 -1.73 14.04 -26.16
N GLY A 181 -2.05 14.35 -27.41
CA GLY A 181 -2.77 13.46 -28.31
C GLY A 181 -4.15 13.11 -27.78
N GLU A 182 -4.44 11.83 -27.63
CA GLU A 182 -5.73 11.30 -27.13
C GLU A 182 -5.70 10.96 -25.62
N SER A 183 -4.66 11.39 -24.89
CA SER A 183 -4.53 11.13 -23.47
C SER A 183 -5.68 11.73 -22.66
N ARG A 184 -6.18 10.97 -21.68
CA ARG A 184 -7.31 11.37 -20.82
C ARG A 184 -7.02 10.98 -19.37
N ASP A 185 -7.44 11.82 -18.45
CA ASP A 185 -7.48 11.42 -17.03
C ASP A 185 -8.48 10.29 -16.82
N MET A 186 -8.09 9.25 -16.11
CA MET A 186 -8.99 8.13 -15.83
C MET A 186 -10.24 8.55 -15.03
N GLY A 187 -10.17 9.62 -14.24
CA GLY A 187 -11.33 10.21 -13.57
C GLY A 187 -12.35 10.77 -14.57
N ASP A 188 -11.89 11.44 -15.62
CA ASP A 188 -12.76 11.94 -16.70
C ASP A 188 -13.38 10.79 -17.50
N VAL A 189 -12.60 9.75 -17.79
CA VAL A 189 -13.09 8.51 -18.42
C VAL A 189 -14.19 7.88 -17.58
N ALA A 190 -13.99 7.80 -16.26
CA ALA A 190 -14.99 7.25 -15.34
C ALA A 190 -16.28 8.07 -15.33
N CYS A 191 -16.21 9.40 -15.34
CA CYS A 191 -17.39 10.27 -15.42
C CYS A 191 -18.16 10.03 -16.72
N GLN A 192 -17.48 10.04 -17.86
CA GLN A 192 -18.09 9.79 -19.15
C GLN A 192 -18.71 8.39 -19.28
N LEU A 193 -18.01 7.38 -18.77
CA LEU A 193 -18.53 6.01 -18.77
C LEU A 193 -19.79 5.90 -17.91
N ALA A 194 -19.77 6.48 -16.72
CA ALA A 194 -20.92 6.48 -15.81
C ALA A 194 -22.15 7.18 -16.41
N GLU A 195 -21.93 8.29 -17.08
CA GLU A 195 -22.99 9.00 -17.81
C GLU A 195 -23.60 8.13 -18.92
N LYS A 196 -22.76 7.52 -19.77
CA LYS A 196 -23.22 6.60 -20.81
C LYS A 196 -23.96 5.37 -20.27
N MET A 197 -23.61 4.93 -19.07
CA MET A 197 -24.31 3.83 -18.38
C MET A 197 -25.60 4.28 -17.69
N GLY A 198 -25.94 5.57 -17.71
CA GLY A 198 -27.10 6.14 -16.99
C GLY A 198 -26.94 6.13 -15.48
N ILE A 199 -25.71 6.24 -14.98
CA ILE A 199 -25.34 6.25 -13.55
C ILE A 199 -24.48 7.50 -13.29
N PRO A 200 -24.99 8.72 -13.48
CA PRO A 200 -24.17 9.93 -13.36
C PRO A 200 -23.60 10.06 -11.95
N LEU A 201 -22.31 10.40 -11.87
CA LEU A 201 -21.57 10.51 -10.62
C LEU A 201 -21.83 11.82 -9.87
N GLY A 202 -22.58 12.77 -10.44
CA GLY A 202 -22.80 14.10 -9.87
C GLY A 202 -21.62 15.05 -10.03
N VAL A 203 -20.63 14.63 -10.80
CA VAL A 203 -19.51 15.43 -11.29
C VAL A 203 -19.23 15.05 -12.75
N SER A 204 -18.78 16.02 -13.54
CA SER A 204 -18.55 15.84 -14.96
C SER A 204 -17.06 15.57 -15.31
N SER A 205 -16.17 15.87 -14.38
CA SER A 205 -14.73 15.73 -14.58
C SER A 205 -13.95 15.53 -13.27
N LYS A 206 -12.73 15.08 -13.40
CA LYS A 206 -11.79 14.99 -12.27
C LYS A 206 -11.46 16.38 -11.70
N GLU A 207 -11.36 17.38 -12.53
CA GLU A 207 -11.17 18.77 -12.10
C GLU A 207 -12.30 19.23 -11.20
N GLU A 208 -13.54 19.03 -11.62
CA GLU A 208 -14.71 19.38 -10.82
C GLU A 208 -14.74 18.63 -9.50
N PHE A 209 -14.41 17.34 -9.52
CA PHE A 209 -14.34 16.52 -8.31
C PHE A 209 -13.30 17.04 -7.32
N VAL A 210 -12.11 17.42 -7.79
CA VAL A 210 -11.03 17.98 -6.96
C VAL A 210 -11.45 19.33 -6.36
N LYS A 211 -12.03 20.22 -7.16
CA LYS A 211 -12.51 21.52 -6.68
C LYS A 211 -13.61 21.37 -5.62
N LYS A 212 -14.63 20.58 -5.90
CA LYS A 212 -15.69 20.28 -4.92
C LYS A 212 -15.14 19.67 -3.63
N SER A 213 -14.09 18.85 -3.74
CA SER A 213 -13.47 18.25 -2.56
C SER A 213 -12.85 19.31 -1.63
N TYR A 214 -12.16 20.29 -2.16
CA TYR A 214 -11.60 21.38 -1.35
C TYR A 214 -12.69 22.31 -0.80
N ASP A 215 -13.73 22.58 -1.55
CA ASP A 215 -14.88 23.39 -1.09
C ASP A 215 -15.68 22.70 0.04
N MET A 216 -15.47 21.38 0.25
CA MET A 216 -16.08 20.61 1.32
C MET A 216 -15.13 20.32 2.49
N THR A 217 -13.84 20.54 2.30
CA THR A 217 -12.82 20.17 3.31
C THR A 217 -12.77 21.22 4.42
N PRO A 218 -13.07 20.84 5.68
CA PRO A 218 -12.99 21.77 6.80
C PRO A 218 -11.61 22.41 6.93
N GLY A 219 -11.57 23.69 7.26
CA GLY A 219 -10.39 24.51 7.30
C GLY A 219 -10.02 25.08 5.93
N VAL A 220 -9.95 24.27 4.89
CA VAL A 220 -9.70 24.71 3.51
C VAL A 220 -10.88 25.53 2.98
N LYS A 221 -12.11 25.06 3.23
CA LYS A 221 -13.34 25.76 2.86
C LYS A 221 -13.37 27.16 3.46
N GLU A 222 -13.09 27.27 4.75
CA GLU A 222 -13.09 28.55 5.47
C GLU A 222 -11.94 29.46 5.02
N ALA A 223 -10.83 28.91 4.53
CA ALA A 223 -9.70 29.64 3.96
C ALA A 223 -9.90 30.10 2.52
N GLY A 224 -11.03 29.75 1.89
CA GLY A 224 -11.36 30.14 0.51
C GLY A 224 -11.50 28.98 -0.48
N GLY A 225 -11.49 27.74 0.01
CA GLY A 225 -11.80 26.52 -0.75
C GLY A 225 -10.87 26.26 -1.93
N ALA A 226 -11.44 25.75 -3.01
CA ALA A 226 -10.69 25.41 -4.22
C ALA A 226 -9.97 26.60 -4.83
N ALA A 227 -10.57 27.80 -4.78
CA ALA A 227 -9.96 29.01 -5.33
C ALA A 227 -8.65 29.37 -4.61
N MET A 228 -8.65 29.27 -3.29
CA MET A 228 -7.44 29.47 -2.46
C MET A 228 -6.39 28.41 -2.80
N MET A 229 -6.78 27.13 -2.85
CA MET A 229 -5.87 26.03 -3.17
C MET A 229 -5.24 26.18 -4.55
N ILE A 230 -6.01 26.62 -5.56
CA ILE A 230 -5.51 26.90 -6.92
C ILE A 230 -4.46 28.00 -6.91
N LYS A 231 -4.65 29.01 -6.08
CA LYS A 231 -3.73 30.15 -6.00
C LYS A 231 -2.46 29.82 -5.21
N GLU A 232 -2.61 29.17 -4.06
CA GLU A 232 -1.49 28.97 -3.11
C GLU A 232 -0.81 27.60 -3.26
N GLY A 233 -1.49 26.59 -3.83
CA GLY A 233 -0.97 25.25 -4.06
C GLY A 233 -0.98 24.33 -2.84
N VAL A 234 -0.90 24.87 -1.65
CA VAL A 234 -0.81 24.14 -0.38
C VAL A 234 -1.60 24.86 0.72
N TRP A 235 -2.13 24.07 1.63
CA TRP A 235 -2.77 24.58 2.84
C TRP A 235 -2.44 23.69 4.04
N HIS A 236 -2.21 24.31 5.19
CA HIS A 236 -2.20 23.69 6.51
C HIS A 236 -2.99 24.53 7.48
N ASP A 237 -3.56 23.91 8.52
CA ASP A 237 -4.24 24.66 9.56
C ASP A 237 -3.22 25.50 10.35
N PRO A 238 -3.28 26.84 10.30
CA PRO A 238 -2.32 27.71 10.98
C PRO A 238 -2.36 27.59 12.51
N ASN A 239 -3.45 27.06 13.05
CA ASN A 239 -3.63 26.83 14.48
C ASN A 239 -3.21 25.41 14.90
N GLN A 240 -2.93 24.51 13.95
CA GLN A 240 -2.52 23.16 14.25
C GLN A 240 -1.12 23.14 14.87
N LYS A 241 -1.02 22.51 16.03
CA LYS A 241 0.26 22.26 16.70
C LYS A 241 0.60 20.77 16.62
N PRO A 242 1.89 20.42 16.57
CA PRO A 242 2.30 19.03 16.71
C PRO A 242 1.73 18.41 17.98
N ILE A 243 1.15 17.23 17.87
CA ILE A 243 0.58 16.53 19.01
C ILE A 243 1.47 15.34 19.33
N PHE A 244 2.13 15.42 20.47
CA PHE A 244 2.97 14.37 21.02
C PHE A 244 2.52 14.00 22.43
N MET A 245 2.98 12.85 22.91
CA MET A 245 2.79 12.39 24.29
C MET A 245 1.31 12.39 24.71
N ARG A 246 0.41 11.99 23.79
CA ARG A 246 -1.04 11.92 24.07
C ARG A 246 -1.36 11.07 25.29
N TYR A 247 -0.55 10.09 25.56
CA TYR A 247 -0.65 9.24 26.76
C TYR A 247 -0.49 10.03 28.09
N LYS A 248 -0.01 11.27 28.03
CA LYS A 248 0.06 12.17 29.18
C LYS A 248 -1.13 13.14 29.30
N ASN A 249 -1.99 13.17 28.29
CA ASN A 249 -3.17 14.05 28.29
C ASN A 249 -4.25 13.43 29.18
N LYS A 250 -4.54 14.11 30.29
CA LYS A 250 -5.62 13.71 31.19
C LYS A 250 -6.97 14.05 30.57
N ILE A 251 -7.91 13.14 30.69
CA ILE A 251 -9.31 13.34 30.33
C ILE A 251 -10.05 13.94 31.53
N SER A 252 -10.76 15.04 31.31
CA SER A 252 -11.52 15.71 32.38
C SER A 252 -12.66 14.82 32.89
N ALA A 253 -13.00 14.98 34.18
CA ALA A 253 -14.08 14.23 34.81
C ALA A 253 -15.41 14.35 34.06
N ASP A 254 -15.71 15.54 33.53
CA ASP A 254 -16.94 15.78 32.73
C ASP A 254 -17.02 14.87 31.50
N LYS A 255 -15.91 14.63 30.85
CA LYS A 255 -15.86 13.73 29.67
C LYS A 255 -15.99 12.27 30.09
N VAL A 256 -15.41 11.90 31.22
CA VAL A 256 -15.48 10.53 31.75
C VAL A 256 -16.89 10.20 32.25
N ASN A 257 -17.56 11.19 32.89
CA ASN A 257 -18.89 11.07 33.44
C ASN A 257 -20.00 11.48 32.47
N ALA A 258 -19.67 11.76 31.20
CA ALA A 258 -20.65 12.16 30.20
C ALA A 258 -21.69 11.06 29.95
N ASP A 259 -22.90 11.47 29.60
CA ASP A 259 -24.02 10.56 29.33
C ASP A 259 -23.66 9.47 28.32
N GLY A 260 -23.91 8.23 28.71
CA GLY A 260 -23.63 7.04 27.91
C GLY A 260 -22.18 6.58 27.94
N VAL A 261 -21.32 7.21 28.71
CA VAL A 261 -19.95 6.70 28.94
C VAL A 261 -19.99 5.60 29.99
N VAL A 262 -19.36 4.50 29.67
CA VAL A 262 -19.23 3.34 30.56
C VAL A 262 -17.76 2.92 30.67
N TYR A 263 -17.46 2.28 31.79
CA TYR A 263 -16.13 1.73 32.06
C TYR A 263 -16.12 0.23 31.82
N ASP A 264 -15.14 -0.22 31.05
CA ASP A 264 -14.87 -1.64 30.87
C ASP A 264 -13.72 -2.05 31.78
N GLU A 265 -14.06 -2.76 32.85
CA GLU A 265 -13.10 -3.17 33.89
C GLU A 265 -12.04 -4.13 33.36
N ALA A 266 -12.40 -4.99 32.41
CA ALA A 266 -11.47 -5.96 31.82
C ALA A 266 -10.34 -5.30 30.99
N THR A 267 -10.61 -4.15 30.40
CA THR A 267 -9.64 -3.42 29.55
C THR A 267 -9.17 -2.11 30.15
N GLY A 268 -9.84 -1.60 31.17
CA GLY A 268 -9.59 -0.29 31.74
C GLY A 268 -10.00 0.88 30.86
N VAL A 269 -10.84 0.63 29.85
CA VAL A 269 -11.25 1.63 28.85
C VAL A 269 -12.57 2.27 29.20
N TYR A 270 -12.65 3.61 29.12
CA TYR A 270 -13.89 4.35 29.07
C TYR A 270 -14.33 4.57 27.64
N TRP A 271 -15.58 4.31 27.30
CA TRP A 271 -16.15 4.47 25.97
C TRP A 271 -17.62 4.83 26.01
N ASN A 272 -18.16 5.48 24.97
CA ASN A 272 -19.54 5.92 24.95
C ASN A 272 -20.45 4.86 24.31
N ALA A 273 -21.06 4.02 25.14
CA ALA A 273 -21.94 2.93 24.72
C ALA A 273 -23.24 3.44 24.07
N LYS A 274 -23.80 4.55 24.53
CA LYS A 274 -25.03 5.13 23.99
C LYS A 274 -24.85 5.61 22.53
N LYS A 275 -23.72 6.27 22.25
CA LYS A 275 -23.36 6.67 20.88
C LYS A 275 -23.13 5.47 19.98
N ALA A 276 -22.47 4.45 20.51
CA ALA A 276 -22.21 3.21 19.78
C ALA A 276 -23.54 2.52 19.40
N HIS A 277 -24.44 2.33 20.36
CA HIS A 277 -25.75 1.72 20.13
C HIS A 277 -26.59 2.52 19.15
N ALA A 278 -26.67 3.84 19.32
CA ALA A 278 -27.49 4.69 18.47
C ALA A 278 -27.05 4.71 17.00
N LYS A 279 -25.74 4.55 16.73
CA LYS A 279 -25.23 4.63 15.37
C LYS A 279 -25.10 3.27 14.68
N ASP A 280 -24.71 2.25 15.39
CA ASP A 280 -24.38 0.95 14.80
C ASP A 280 -25.53 -0.08 14.97
N GLY A 281 -26.56 0.24 15.77
CA GLY A 281 -27.75 -0.60 15.96
C GLY A 281 -27.49 -1.93 16.67
N GLY A 282 -26.26 -2.14 17.15
CA GLY A 282 -25.86 -3.36 17.82
C GLY A 282 -26.13 -3.36 19.32
N THR A 283 -25.95 -4.51 19.96
CA THR A 283 -25.97 -4.63 21.41
C THR A 283 -24.72 -3.99 22.03
N TYR A 284 -24.76 -3.75 23.35
CA TYR A 284 -23.60 -3.29 24.10
C TYR A 284 -22.36 -4.18 23.85
N GLU A 285 -22.54 -5.50 23.89
CA GLU A 285 -21.42 -6.45 23.68
C GLU A 285 -20.87 -6.40 22.26
N ASP A 286 -21.69 -6.20 21.25
CA ASP A 286 -21.25 -6.08 19.87
C ASP A 286 -20.45 -4.80 19.64
N THR A 287 -20.88 -3.71 20.24
CA THR A 287 -20.27 -2.38 20.05
C THR A 287 -19.04 -2.17 20.95
N LYS A 288 -19.00 -2.79 22.13
CA LYS A 288 -17.88 -2.78 23.07
C LYS A 288 -16.57 -3.20 22.39
N ASN A 289 -16.61 -4.20 21.55
CA ASN A 289 -15.44 -4.73 20.87
C ASN A 289 -14.86 -3.84 19.77
N SER A 290 -15.56 -2.77 19.37
CA SER A 290 -15.06 -1.88 18.32
C SER A 290 -14.26 -0.68 18.85
N TYR A 291 -14.43 -0.32 20.10
CA TYR A 291 -13.88 0.88 20.75
C TYR A 291 -13.96 2.16 19.92
N LYS A 292 -14.93 2.19 19.00
CA LYS A 292 -15.11 3.29 18.05
C LYS A 292 -15.42 4.61 18.74
N TYR A 293 -16.02 4.52 19.92
CA TYR A 293 -16.42 5.65 20.75
C TYR A 293 -15.60 5.74 22.03
N TYR A 294 -14.35 5.40 21.92
CA TYR A 294 -13.36 5.50 22.98
C TYR A 294 -13.30 6.92 23.58
N VAL A 295 -13.24 6.98 24.89
CA VAL A 295 -13.11 8.23 25.66
C VAL A 295 -11.73 8.36 26.27
N GLY A 296 -11.26 7.32 26.99
CA GLY A 296 -9.96 7.33 27.63
C GLY A 296 -9.62 5.98 28.25
N GLN A 297 -8.38 5.85 28.73
CA GLN A 297 -7.84 4.70 29.43
C GLN A 297 -7.59 5.06 30.89
N LYS A 298 -8.08 4.27 31.83
CA LYS A 298 -7.74 4.39 33.24
C LYS A 298 -6.33 3.85 33.49
N ILE A 299 -5.50 4.66 34.15
CA ILE A 299 -4.15 4.31 34.57
C ILE A 299 -4.00 4.82 36.01
N GLY A 300 -3.96 3.92 36.98
CA GLY A 300 -4.10 4.29 38.39
C GLY A 300 -5.49 4.89 38.65
N ASP A 301 -5.53 6.03 39.29
CA ASP A 301 -6.76 6.76 39.62
C ASP A 301 -7.17 7.80 38.56
N GLU A 302 -6.40 7.92 37.49
CA GLU A 302 -6.61 8.92 36.46
C GLU A 302 -6.96 8.32 35.11
N VAL A 303 -7.62 9.10 34.25
CA VAL A 303 -8.00 8.71 32.90
C VAL A 303 -7.19 9.57 31.90
N PHE A 304 -6.57 8.89 30.96
CA PHE A 304 -5.73 9.52 29.93
C PHE A 304 -6.29 9.31 28.54
N GLU A 305 -5.96 10.23 27.63
CA GLU A 305 -6.36 10.14 26.24
C GLU A 305 -5.72 8.93 25.53
N VAL A 306 -4.57 8.49 25.91
CA VAL A 306 -3.82 7.41 25.27
C VAL A 306 -4.03 7.36 23.74
N PHE A 307 -3.53 6.41 23.01
CA PHE A 307 -3.83 6.31 21.58
C PHE A 307 -5.31 6.04 21.37
N LYS A 308 -6.01 6.93 20.64
CA LYS A 308 -7.35 6.66 20.12
C LYS A 308 -7.19 5.88 18.81
N PRO A 309 -7.16 4.56 18.82
CA PRO A 309 -7.06 3.79 17.60
C PRO A 309 -8.43 3.72 16.95
N ASP A 310 -8.46 3.77 15.65
CA ASP A 310 -9.69 3.52 14.90
C ASP A 310 -10.16 2.07 15.09
N LYS A 311 -9.22 1.19 15.47
CA LYS A 311 -9.48 -0.22 15.78
C LYS A 311 -8.49 -0.68 16.85
N LEU A 312 -8.93 -0.66 18.11
CA LEU A 312 -8.17 -1.32 19.17
C LEU A 312 -8.25 -2.85 18.98
N PRO A 313 -7.18 -3.56 19.33
CA PRO A 313 -7.28 -4.98 19.63
C PRO A 313 -8.38 -5.22 20.66
N LYS A 314 -8.97 -6.40 20.65
CA LYS A 314 -10.05 -6.76 21.62
C LYS A 314 -9.62 -6.64 23.08
N SER A 315 -8.33 -6.72 23.36
CA SER A 315 -7.76 -6.54 24.69
C SER A 315 -7.81 -5.09 25.20
N GLY A 316 -7.95 -4.10 24.30
CA GLY A 316 -7.82 -2.69 24.64
C GLY A 316 -6.38 -2.22 24.93
N TYR A 317 -5.40 -3.12 24.85
CA TYR A 317 -3.99 -2.85 25.11
C TYR A 317 -3.15 -2.92 23.83
N LEU A 318 -1.94 -2.39 23.89
CA LEU A 318 -0.93 -2.69 22.89
C LEU A 318 -0.57 -4.19 23.00
N GLU A 319 -1.02 -4.97 22.02
CA GLU A 319 -0.77 -6.41 22.04
C GLU A 319 0.66 -6.70 21.59
N LEU A 320 1.50 -7.03 22.56
CA LEU A 320 2.81 -7.63 22.30
C LEU A 320 2.66 -9.11 21.96
N TYR A 321 1.71 -9.79 22.58
CA TYR A 321 1.28 -11.14 22.30
C TYR A 321 -0.03 -11.12 21.51
N SER A 322 -0.03 -11.69 20.31
CA SER A 322 -1.21 -11.68 19.45
C SER A 322 -2.01 -12.98 19.54
N GLN A 323 -3.07 -12.98 20.32
CA GLN A 323 -4.01 -14.10 20.36
C GLN A 323 -4.63 -14.42 18.98
N GLN A 324 -4.75 -13.44 18.10
CA GLN A 324 -5.26 -13.67 16.75
C GLN A 324 -4.30 -14.51 15.92
N MET A 325 -3.00 -14.28 16.07
CA MET A 325 -1.98 -15.08 15.41
C MET A 325 -1.99 -16.51 15.93
N GLU A 326 -1.99 -16.67 17.25
CA GLU A 326 -2.05 -17.98 17.91
C GLU A 326 -3.25 -18.82 17.42
N ARG A 327 -4.46 -18.24 17.43
CA ARG A 327 -5.68 -18.91 16.94
C ARG A 327 -5.61 -19.34 15.47
N LYS A 328 -4.73 -18.74 14.72
CA LYS A 328 -4.51 -19.06 13.30
C LYS A 328 -3.29 -19.95 13.06
N GLY A 329 -2.67 -20.45 14.13
CA GLY A 329 -1.53 -21.36 14.06
C GLY A 329 -0.19 -20.69 13.74
N HIS A 330 -0.10 -19.35 13.95
CA HIS A 330 1.13 -18.60 13.77
C HIS A 330 1.75 -18.23 15.12
N ALA A 331 3.06 -17.93 15.14
CA ALA A 331 3.73 -17.47 16.35
C ALA A 331 3.04 -16.19 16.89
N PRO A 332 2.62 -16.16 18.17
CA PRO A 332 1.93 -15.01 18.75
C PRO A 332 2.88 -13.85 19.10
N LEU A 333 4.16 -14.14 19.26
CA LEU A 333 5.25 -13.19 19.48
C LEU A 333 6.16 -13.17 18.26
N PRO A 334 6.85 -12.06 17.96
CA PRO A 334 7.90 -12.05 16.98
C PRO A 334 8.96 -13.12 17.30
N THR A 335 9.03 -14.12 16.47
CA THR A 335 9.90 -15.28 16.64
C THR A 335 10.83 -15.39 15.44
N TYR A 336 12.10 -15.59 15.70
CA TYR A 336 13.05 -15.92 14.63
C TYR A 336 12.89 -17.39 14.24
N TYR A 337 12.79 -17.62 12.95
CA TYR A 337 12.98 -18.91 12.32
C TYR A 337 13.79 -18.73 11.03
N ALA A 338 14.62 -19.72 10.73
CA ALA A 338 15.38 -19.72 9.50
C ALA A 338 14.43 -19.83 8.30
N ASP A 339 14.82 -19.21 7.18
CA ASP A 339 14.10 -19.41 5.92
C ASP A 339 14.33 -20.83 5.43
N PRO A 340 13.29 -21.66 5.24
CA PRO A 340 13.45 -23.04 4.79
C PRO A 340 14.21 -23.18 3.47
N ALA A 341 14.14 -22.17 2.59
CA ALA A 341 14.89 -22.15 1.36
C ALA A 341 16.42 -22.07 1.61
N HIS A 342 16.84 -21.40 2.69
CA HIS A 342 18.24 -21.33 3.06
C HIS A 342 18.77 -22.66 3.61
N ASP A 343 17.91 -23.42 4.31
CA ASP A 343 18.31 -24.73 4.86
C ASP A 343 18.53 -25.80 3.78
N SER A 344 17.92 -25.61 2.59
CA SER A 344 18.05 -26.53 1.44
C SER A 344 19.14 -26.15 0.47
N MET A 345 19.91 -25.08 0.73
CA MET A 345 20.97 -24.60 -0.17
C MET A 345 22.13 -25.60 -0.27
N GLY A 346 22.54 -25.88 -1.50
CA GLY A 346 23.78 -26.58 -1.80
C GLY A 346 25.01 -25.66 -1.68
N PRO A 347 26.22 -26.23 -1.79
CA PRO A 347 27.47 -25.47 -1.61
C PRO A 347 27.69 -24.37 -2.66
N ASP A 348 27.08 -24.51 -3.82
CA ASP A 348 27.16 -23.56 -4.93
C ASP A 348 25.97 -22.61 -5.05
N ASP A 349 24.98 -22.75 -4.16
CA ASP A 349 23.80 -21.88 -4.17
C ASP A 349 24.08 -20.55 -3.49
N LEU A 350 23.46 -19.49 -4.02
CA LEU A 350 23.55 -18.15 -3.49
C LEU A 350 22.18 -17.63 -3.11
N ILE A 351 22.12 -16.87 -2.03
CA ILE A 351 20.90 -16.14 -1.67
C ILE A 351 20.69 -15.02 -2.69
N LEU A 352 19.59 -15.10 -3.44
CA LEU A 352 19.19 -14.04 -4.36
C LEU A 352 18.44 -12.95 -3.61
N THR A 353 18.92 -11.72 -3.69
CA THR A 353 18.23 -10.54 -3.16
C THR A 353 18.08 -9.46 -4.22
N THR A 354 17.29 -8.44 -3.92
CA THR A 354 17.12 -7.30 -4.82
C THR A 354 17.65 -6.02 -4.19
N TYR A 355 18.11 -5.10 -5.04
CA TYR A 355 18.46 -3.75 -4.63
C TYR A 355 17.73 -2.69 -5.45
N LYS A 356 17.59 -1.51 -4.88
CA LYS A 356 17.00 -0.36 -5.55
C LYS A 356 18.09 0.51 -6.17
N VAL A 357 17.93 0.82 -7.45
CA VAL A 357 18.76 1.80 -8.14
C VAL A 357 18.22 3.20 -7.89
N ALA A 358 19.05 4.10 -7.44
CA ALA A 358 18.65 5.47 -7.12
C ALA A 358 18.11 6.26 -8.32
N VAL A 359 18.61 5.96 -9.51
CA VAL A 359 18.23 6.63 -10.77
C VAL A 359 16.82 6.24 -11.23
N HIS A 360 16.35 5.03 -10.88
CA HIS A 360 15.11 4.49 -11.39
C HIS A 360 14.01 4.34 -10.35
N ILE A 361 12.74 4.43 -10.79
CA ILE A 361 11.54 4.20 -9.99
C ILE A 361 10.95 2.85 -10.40
N HIS A 362 11.44 1.78 -9.78
CA HIS A 362 11.00 0.42 -10.09
C HIS A 362 11.00 0.16 -11.62
N SER A 363 10.06 -0.61 -12.13
CA SER A 363 9.92 -0.89 -13.57
C SER A 363 9.34 0.28 -14.39
N ARG A 364 8.96 1.38 -13.75
CA ARG A 364 8.21 2.48 -14.40
C ARG A 364 9.07 3.50 -15.12
N SER A 365 10.37 3.46 -14.97
CA SER A 365 11.26 4.49 -15.54
C SER A 365 12.34 3.95 -16.48
N THR A 366 12.38 2.64 -16.72
CA THR A 366 13.38 2.01 -17.60
C THR A 366 13.24 2.41 -19.08
N HIS A 367 12.12 2.99 -19.47
CA HIS A 367 11.89 3.56 -20.81
C HIS A 367 12.27 5.05 -20.90
N ARG A 368 12.68 5.68 -19.79
CA ARG A 368 13.05 7.10 -19.77
C ARG A 368 14.48 7.27 -20.26
N LYS A 369 14.65 7.85 -21.45
CA LYS A 369 15.93 8.00 -22.12
C LYS A 369 17.03 8.54 -21.20
N TRP A 370 16.80 9.67 -20.55
CA TRP A 370 17.81 10.32 -19.70
C TRP A 370 18.17 9.50 -18.46
N LEU A 371 17.23 8.79 -17.87
CA LEU A 371 17.52 7.92 -16.74
C LEU A 371 18.27 6.66 -17.19
N THR A 372 17.93 6.15 -18.37
CA THR A 372 18.60 5.00 -18.97
C THR A 372 20.03 5.35 -19.42
N GLU A 373 20.32 6.57 -19.82
CA GLU A 373 21.69 7.04 -20.09
C GLU A 373 22.57 6.97 -18.82
N LEU A 374 22.00 7.25 -17.64
CA LEU A 374 22.72 7.17 -16.38
C LEU A 374 22.86 5.75 -15.86
N PHE A 375 21.87 4.89 -16.08
CA PHE A 375 21.88 3.50 -15.66
C PHE A 375 21.05 2.64 -16.61
N HIS A 376 21.71 1.95 -17.52
CA HIS A 376 21.09 1.15 -18.58
C HIS A 376 21.22 -0.35 -18.42
N ASP A 377 22.11 -0.81 -17.54
CA ASP A 377 22.37 -2.22 -17.26
C ASP A 377 21.68 -2.67 -15.97
N ASN A 378 21.58 -3.96 -15.80
CA ASN A 378 21.13 -4.56 -14.54
C ASN A 378 22.13 -5.63 -14.07
N PRO A 379 23.33 -5.22 -13.65
CA PRO A 379 24.36 -6.17 -13.25
C PRO A 379 23.98 -6.92 -11.97
N GLY A 380 24.36 -8.18 -11.92
CA GLY A 380 24.32 -8.98 -10.71
C GLY A 380 25.51 -8.64 -9.81
N TRP A 381 25.26 -8.02 -8.66
CA TRP A 381 26.30 -7.72 -7.69
C TRP A 381 26.67 -8.97 -6.90
N ILE A 382 27.93 -9.31 -6.91
CA ILE A 382 28.49 -10.48 -6.23
C ILE A 382 29.72 -10.08 -5.42
N ASN A 383 29.83 -10.63 -4.20
CA ASN A 383 31.01 -10.38 -3.37
C ASN A 383 32.28 -10.95 -4.03
N PHE A 384 33.40 -10.24 -3.94
CA PHE A 384 34.67 -10.66 -4.56
C PHE A 384 35.17 -12.03 -4.08
N LYS A 385 34.89 -12.42 -2.82
CA LYS A 385 35.25 -13.76 -2.31
C LYS A 385 34.35 -14.82 -2.96
N THR A 386 33.05 -14.58 -3.00
CA THR A 386 32.11 -15.49 -3.67
C THR A 386 32.38 -15.59 -5.16
N ALA A 387 32.68 -14.49 -5.83
CA ALA A 387 33.04 -14.48 -7.23
C ALA A 387 34.30 -15.32 -7.49
N ALA A 388 35.33 -15.19 -6.63
CA ALA A 388 36.57 -15.99 -6.74
C ALA A 388 36.31 -17.49 -6.57
N THR A 389 35.43 -17.89 -5.63
CA THR A 389 35.08 -19.31 -5.42
C THR A 389 34.43 -19.92 -6.66
N HIS A 390 33.60 -19.13 -7.37
CA HIS A 390 32.91 -19.56 -8.60
C HIS A 390 33.67 -19.24 -9.89
N GLY A 391 34.91 -18.74 -9.82
CA GLY A 391 35.74 -18.38 -10.98
C GLY A 391 35.20 -17.21 -11.80
N ILE A 392 34.36 -16.36 -11.21
CA ILE A 392 33.70 -15.24 -11.86
C ILE A 392 34.55 -13.97 -11.74
N LYS A 393 34.74 -13.27 -12.87
CA LYS A 393 35.44 -11.98 -12.95
C LYS A 393 34.42 -10.84 -13.14
N ASP A 394 34.82 -9.62 -12.78
CA ASP A 394 34.04 -8.43 -13.06
C ASP A 394 33.79 -8.28 -14.57
N GLY A 395 32.55 -8.08 -14.97
CA GLY A 395 32.15 -7.99 -16.36
C GLY A 395 31.75 -9.31 -17.04
N ASP A 396 31.96 -10.45 -16.41
CA ASP A 396 31.57 -11.74 -16.99
C ASP A 396 30.06 -11.84 -17.16
N LYS A 397 29.61 -12.52 -18.22
CA LYS A 397 28.21 -12.91 -18.35
C LYS A 397 27.93 -14.12 -17.47
N ILE A 398 26.99 -13.97 -16.56
CA ILE A 398 26.55 -15.00 -15.64
C ILE A 398 25.10 -15.40 -15.91
N LYS A 399 24.82 -16.69 -15.82
CA LYS A 399 23.46 -17.21 -15.80
C LYS A 399 23.03 -17.42 -14.35
N VAL A 400 21.97 -16.76 -13.95
CA VAL A 400 21.36 -16.91 -12.64
C VAL A 400 20.12 -17.77 -12.80
N THR A 401 20.09 -18.90 -12.11
CA THR A 401 19.02 -19.89 -12.20
C THR A 401 18.30 -19.98 -10.86
N ALA A 402 16.98 -19.90 -10.88
CA ALA A 402 16.10 -20.16 -9.75
C ALA A 402 15.12 -21.28 -10.13
N GLU A 403 14.32 -21.73 -9.19
CA GLU A 403 13.37 -22.82 -9.37
C GLU A 403 12.43 -22.62 -10.58
N ILE A 404 11.95 -21.39 -10.77
CA ILE A 404 10.92 -21.10 -11.79
C ILE A 404 11.53 -20.68 -13.12
N ALA A 405 12.68 -19.98 -13.10
CA ALA A 405 13.23 -19.37 -14.30
C ALA A 405 14.75 -19.11 -14.18
N SER A 406 15.37 -18.78 -15.29
CA SER A 406 16.75 -18.30 -15.33
C SER A 406 16.87 -17.00 -16.13
N ILE A 407 17.84 -16.18 -15.76
CA ILE A 407 18.20 -14.96 -16.46
C ILE A 407 19.68 -14.91 -16.72
N THR A 408 20.09 -14.16 -17.73
CA THR A 408 21.52 -13.89 -18.00
C THR A 408 21.78 -12.41 -17.76
N THR A 409 22.82 -12.11 -16.99
CA THR A 409 23.23 -10.75 -16.69
C THR A 409 24.74 -10.63 -16.63
N THR A 410 25.25 -9.43 -16.40
CA THR A 410 26.69 -9.16 -16.24
C THR A 410 27.04 -9.16 -14.75
N ALA A 411 28.12 -9.81 -14.37
CA ALA A 411 28.60 -9.78 -12.99
C ALA A 411 29.24 -8.43 -12.66
N ARG A 412 28.86 -7.87 -11.51
CA ARG A 412 29.56 -6.76 -10.88
C ARG A 412 30.22 -7.24 -9.60
N VAL A 413 31.53 -7.49 -9.67
CA VAL A 413 32.30 -7.94 -8.52
C VAL A 413 32.60 -6.77 -7.59
N THR A 414 32.15 -6.86 -6.33
CA THR A 414 32.21 -5.72 -5.40
C THR A 414 32.45 -6.16 -3.96
N LYS A 415 32.87 -5.21 -3.12
CA LYS A 415 32.92 -5.37 -1.65
C LYS A 415 31.65 -4.89 -0.95
N MET A 416 30.69 -4.31 -1.70
CA MET A 416 29.48 -3.69 -1.14
C MET A 416 28.39 -4.69 -0.76
N ILE A 417 28.58 -5.96 -1.04
CA ILE A 417 27.64 -7.04 -0.70
C ILE A 417 28.38 -8.11 0.10
N VAL A 418 27.70 -8.77 1.02
CA VAL A 418 28.28 -9.84 1.83
C VAL A 418 28.49 -11.11 1.02
N PRO A 419 29.46 -11.98 1.40
CA PRO A 419 29.65 -13.28 0.74
C PRO A 419 28.40 -14.16 0.78
N GLY A 420 28.21 -15.01 -0.23
CA GLY A 420 27.07 -15.91 -0.34
C GLY A 420 25.78 -15.26 -0.87
N ILE A 421 25.82 -13.98 -1.21
CA ILE A 421 24.64 -13.26 -1.75
C ILE A 421 24.94 -12.80 -3.18
N LEU A 422 23.92 -12.94 -4.04
CA LEU A 422 23.83 -12.30 -5.34
C LEU A 422 22.69 -11.29 -5.31
N ALA A 423 22.94 -10.03 -5.67
CA ALA A 423 21.93 -9.02 -5.72
C ALA A 423 21.69 -8.53 -7.14
N ILE A 424 20.43 -8.50 -7.57
CA ILE A 424 20.01 -8.02 -8.89
C ILE A 424 18.94 -6.97 -8.68
N SER A 425 19.01 -5.84 -9.41
CA SER A 425 17.96 -4.83 -9.30
C SER A 425 16.61 -5.37 -9.82
N HIS A 426 15.56 -5.05 -9.11
CA HIS A 426 14.18 -5.41 -9.49
C HIS A 426 13.61 -4.54 -10.64
N LEU A 427 14.45 -3.76 -11.30
CA LEU A 427 14.05 -2.81 -12.36
C LEU A 427 13.86 -3.46 -13.72
N SER A 428 14.63 -4.49 -14.02
CA SER A 428 14.76 -5.08 -15.35
C SER A 428 14.20 -6.50 -15.35
N GLY A 429 13.96 -7.04 -16.51
CA GLY A 429 13.34 -8.35 -16.72
C GLY A 429 12.15 -8.26 -17.65
N ARG A 430 12.03 -7.14 -18.37
CA ARG A 430 11.01 -6.97 -19.40
C ARG A 430 11.26 -7.92 -20.55
N GLU A 431 10.20 -8.52 -21.05
CA GLU A 431 10.28 -9.46 -22.18
C GLU A 431 10.70 -8.80 -23.48
N ASP A 432 10.38 -7.50 -23.63
CA ASP A 432 10.68 -6.76 -24.86
C ASP A 432 11.04 -5.32 -24.52
N SER A 433 12.28 -4.96 -24.72
CA SER A 433 12.76 -3.60 -24.54
C SER A 433 12.06 -2.58 -25.47
N ARG A 434 11.43 -3.04 -26.57
CA ARG A 434 10.70 -2.21 -27.51
C ARG A 434 9.32 -1.79 -27.02
N THR A 435 8.76 -2.49 -26.03
CA THR A 435 7.41 -2.21 -25.51
C THR A 435 7.28 -0.91 -24.74
N CYS A 436 8.37 -0.27 -24.41
CA CYS A 436 8.34 1.00 -23.66
C CYS A 436 9.08 2.13 -24.38
N GLY A 437 9.22 2.06 -25.68
CA GLY A 437 9.80 3.14 -26.45
C GLY A 437 11.30 3.40 -26.20
N SER A 438 11.99 2.50 -25.47
CA SER A 438 13.44 2.50 -25.45
C SER A 438 13.91 2.00 -26.81
N GLY A 439 14.13 2.94 -27.71
CA GLY A 439 14.75 2.62 -28.97
C GLY A 439 16.12 1.99 -28.74
N LYS A 440 16.14 0.70 -28.87
CA LYS A 440 17.16 -0.17 -29.46
C LYS A 440 16.53 -1.48 -29.78
#